data_19b4e0cdb2e21c85591afecdade4135a
#
_entry.id   19b4e0cdb2e21c85591afecdade4135a
#
_cell.length_a   1.000
_cell.length_b   1.000
_cell.length_c   1.000
_cell.angle_alpha   90.00
_cell.angle_beta   90.00
_cell.angle_gamma   90.00
#
_symmetry.space_group_name_H-M   'P 1'
#
loop_
_entity.id
_entity.type
_entity.pdbx_description
1 polymer ?
#
loop_
_entity_poly.entity_id
_entity_poly.type
_entity_poly.pdbx_seq_one_letter_code
_entity_poly.pdbx_strand_id
1 'polypeptide(L)'
;MKTINKIKYLMVAAGIAVTTVPAAAQPAAKFPAKPVRIIVAFPPGSSTDIVARVVGERLTDIWGQNVIVENRPGASGNIGTQVALRANPDGHTLFMNSSAIAVNVSLYSKPGYTMKDIIPVLQGPTTPNLITVHPSLPAKNLQELLALAKKQPLSYGSSGTGTTPHLDMELLFKTLAKVDITHVPYSPAAAASAVVGNQVPVGSTSMPPAVPFVKNGRLRPIAVTTAKRSAVLPDVPAVAESGFPGFDDYTWFSVFAPVGVPAGVVSQVNRDFTAALQSPQARDRLAALSLEFTPNTPAEFAKRLKAEVEKYAQIVKQSGARVD
;
A
#
# COMPACT_ATOMS: atom_id res chain seq x y z
N MET A 1 95.90 14.29 36.47
CA MET A 1 94.88 14.09 37.50
C MET A 1 93.47 14.24 36.82
N LYS A 2 92.58 13.29 37.04
CA LYS A 2 91.18 13.19 36.71
C LYS A 2 90.86 12.74 35.28
N THR A 3 90.77 11.47 35.19
CA THR A 3 90.15 10.64 34.14
C THR A 3 88.60 10.87 34.08
N ILE A 4 88.08 11.19 32.89
CA ILE A 4 86.64 11.27 32.68
C ILE A 4 86.24 10.07 31.82
N ASN A 5 85.40 9.13 32.41
CA ASN A 5 84.82 7.99 31.76
C ASN A 5 83.75 8.45 30.73
N LYS A 6 83.95 7.98 29.50
CA LYS A 6 82.84 8.04 28.47
C LYS A 6 82.02 6.77 28.51
N ILE A 7 80.82 6.89 29.04
CA ILE A 7 79.83 5.86 28.97
C ILE A 7 79.15 5.98 27.60
N LYS A 8 79.31 4.94 26.76
CA LYS A 8 78.57 4.79 25.48
C LYS A 8 77.20 4.27 25.75
N TYR A 9 76.18 5.08 25.48
CA TYR A 9 74.73 4.57 25.44
C TYR A 9 74.50 3.84 24.13
N LEU A 10 74.28 2.54 24.25
CA LEU A 10 73.81 1.70 23.14
C LEU A 10 72.28 1.78 23.10
N MET A 11 71.73 2.54 22.15
CA MET A 11 70.28 2.52 21.91
C MET A 11 69.91 1.28 21.09
N VAL A 12 69.18 0.36 21.74
CA VAL A 12 68.54 -0.77 21.08
C VAL A 12 67.20 -0.27 20.55
N ALA A 13 67.07 -0.04 19.24
CA ALA A 13 65.81 0.26 18.57
C ALA A 13 65.05 -1.06 18.36
N ALA A 14 64.10 -1.36 19.26
CA ALA A 14 63.15 -2.48 19.11
C ALA A 14 62.10 -2.04 18.09
N GLY A 15 62.21 -2.50 16.83
CA GLY A 15 61.18 -2.32 15.80
C GLY A 15 59.92 -3.15 16.14
N ILE A 16 58.86 -2.48 16.50
CA ILE A 16 57.54 -3.10 16.65
C ILE A 16 56.98 -3.33 15.21
N ALA A 17 57.09 -4.56 14.73
CA ALA A 17 56.41 -4.99 13.51
C ALA A 17 54.89 -5.04 13.78
N VAL A 18 54.16 -4.03 13.35
CA VAL A 18 52.66 -4.06 13.35
C VAL A 18 52.23 -5.00 12.26
N THR A 19 51.92 -6.24 12.63
CA THR A 19 51.26 -7.19 11.72
C THR A 19 49.84 -6.74 11.53
N THR A 20 49.51 -6.14 10.39
CA THR A 20 48.15 -5.88 9.95
C THR A 20 47.49 -7.24 9.65
N VAL A 21 46.70 -7.74 10.60
CA VAL A 21 45.79 -8.88 10.36
C VAL A 21 44.75 -8.37 9.37
N PRO A 22 44.62 -8.98 8.16
CA PRO A 22 43.55 -8.63 7.28
C PRO A 22 42.20 -8.94 8.00
N ALA A 23 41.37 -7.92 8.17
CA ALA A 23 40.02 -8.10 8.68
C ALA A 23 39.29 -9.06 7.71
N ALA A 24 39.17 -10.32 8.12
CA ALA A 24 38.37 -11.26 7.38
C ALA A 24 36.98 -10.66 7.25
N ALA A 25 36.56 -10.36 6.02
CA ALA A 25 35.20 -9.91 5.74
C ALA A 25 34.25 -10.95 6.31
N GLN A 26 33.55 -10.64 7.39
CA GLN A 26 32.51 -11.51 7.92
C GLN A 26 31.53 -11.80 6.79
N PRO A 27 31.19 -13.08 6.52
CA PRO A 27 30.18 -13.40 5.53
C PRO A 27 28.93 -12.59 5.90
N ALA A 28 28.38 -11.87 4.93
CA ALA A 28 27.17 -11.09 5.13
C ALA A 28 26.11 -12.01 5.78
N ALA A 29 25.64 -11.64 6.96
CA ALA A 29 24.69 -12.45 7.70
C ALA A 29 23.50 -12.77 6.80
N LYS A 30 23.14 -14.05 6.69
CA LYS A 30 22.04 -14.52 5.83
C LYS A 30 20.76 -13.80 6.25
N PHE A 31 20.19 -13.01 5.37
CA PHE A 31 18.87 -12.40 5.59
C PHE A 31 17.76 -13.36 5.15
N PRO A 32 16.66 -13.50 5.91
CA PRO A 32 16.50 -13.04 7.30
C PRO A 32 17.17 -14.01 8.31
N ALA A 33 17.79 -13.47 9.35
CA ALA A 33 18.41 -14.24 10.45
C ALA A 33 17.46 -14.47 11.65
N LYS A 34 16.30 -13.80 11.67
CA LYS A 34 15.27 -13.83 12.73
C LYS A 34 13.90 -13.56 12.10
N PRO A 35 12.78 -13.73 12.84
CA PRO A 35 11.44 -13.43 12.32
C PRO A 35 11.33 -12.04 11.69
N VAL A 36 10.60 -11.95 10.59
CA VAL A 36 10.31 -10.70 9.89
C VAL A 36 8.91 -10.23 10.22
N ARG A 37 8.77 -8.96 10.60
CA ARG A 37 7.48 -8.31 10.83
C ARG A 37 7.06 -7.54 9.58
N ILE A 38 5.80 -7.74 9.18
CA ILE A 38 5.15 -6.93 8.15
C ILE A 38 4.08 -6.09 8.84
N ILE A 39 4.35 -4.81 9.04
CA ILE A 39 3.36 -3.85 9.55
C ILE A 39 2.34 -3.58 8.44
N VAL A 40 1.08 -3.92 8.67
CA VAL A 40 -0.03 -3.61 7.76
C VAL A 40 -0.73 -2.35 8.25
N ALA A 41 -0.74 -1.32 7.42
CA ALA A 41 -1.25 0.01 7.77
C ALA A 41 -2.79 0.09 7.85
N PHE A 42 -3.49 -1.02 7.64
CA PHE A 42 -4.95 -1.11 7.61
C PHE A 42 -5.48 -2.24 8.52
N PRO A 43 -6.79 -2.20 8.89
CA PRO A 43 -7.39 -3.22 9.75
C PRO A 43 -7.34 -4.63 9.14
N PRO A 44 -7.49 -5.67 9.96
CA PRO A 44 -7.74 -7.04 9.49
C PRO A 44 -8.93 -7.09 8.53
N GLY A 45 -8.82 -7.96 7.50
CA GLY A 45 -9.84 -8.10 6.44
C GLY A 45 -9.82 -7.01 5.37
N SER A 46 -8.94 -6.00 5.47
CA SER A 46 -8.67 -5.09 4.36
C SER A 46 -7.90 -5.80 3.24
N SER A 47 -7.98 -5.26 2.02
CA SER A 47 -7.22 -5.82 0.89
C SER A 47 -5.71 -5.86 1.16
N THR A 48 -5.16 -4.86 1.85
CA THR A 48 -3.75 -4.83 2.26
C THR A 48 -3.42 -5.99 3.21
N ASP A 49 -4.32 -6.28 4.17
CA ASP A 49 -4.16 -7.40 5.10
C ASP A 49 -4.26 -8.76 4.38
N ILE A 50 -5.22 -8.89 3.47
CA ILE A 50 -5.38 -10.11 2.65
C ILE A 50 -4.08 -10.40 1.87
N VAL A 51 -3.55 -9.40 1.16
CA VAL A 51 -2.29 -9.55 0.40
C VAL A 51 -1.14 -9.88 1.34
N ALA A 52 -1.00 -9.19 2.47
CA ALA A 52 0.07 -9.43 3.43
C ALA A 52 0.07 -10.86 3.97
N ARG A 53 -1.12 -11.44 4.27
CA ARG A 53 -1.23 -12.82 4.77
C ARG A 53 -0.94 -13.84 3.68
N VAL A 54 -1.45 -13.63 2.47
CA VAL A 54 -1.16 -14.51 1.32
C VAL A 54 0.35 -14.58 1.06
N VAL A 55 1.02 -13.43 1.07
CA VAL A 55 2.47 -13.36 0.87
C VAL A 55 3.23 -13.89 2.08
N GLY A 56 2.80 -13.55 3.30
CA GLY A 56 3.46 -13.95 4.55
C GLY A 56 3.55 -15.46 4.74
N GLU A 57 2.50 -16.21 4.38
CA GLU A 57 2.51 -17.68 4.38
C GLU A 57 3.64 -18.22 3.49
N ARG A 58 3.76 -17.73 2.26
CA ARG A 58 4.78 -18.17 1.31
C ARG A 58 6.19 -17.71 1.67
N LEU A 59 6.32 -16.50 2.21
CA LEU A 59 7.63 -15.98 2.64
C LEU A 59 8.17 -16.76 3.84
N THR A 60 7.31 -17.27 4.72
CA THR A 60 7.73 -18.15 5.82
C THR A 60 8.43 -19.40 5.26
N ASP A 61 7.87 -20.01 4.21
CA ASP A 61 8.49 -21.17 3.54
C ASP A 61 9.82 -20.79 2.84
N ILE A 62 9.82 -19.67 2.11
CA ILE A 62 11.00 -19.20 1.35
C ILE A 62 12.16 -18.87 2.29
N TRP A 63 11.88 -18.21 3.40
CA TRP A 63 12.91 -17.69 4.31
C TRP A 63 13.31 -18.68 5.41
N GLY A 64 12.47 -19.69 5.70
CA GLY A 64 12.66 -20.56 6.86
C GLY A 64 12.60 -19.80 8.19
N GLN A 65 12.00 -18.63 8.19
CA GLN A 65 11.78 -17.75 9.35
C GLN A 65 10.33 -17.31 9.39
N ASN A 66 9.78 -17.18 10.59
CA ASN A 66 8.40 -16.75 10.76
C ASN A 66 8.17 -15.34 10.21
N VAL A 67 7.11 -15.15 9.42
CA VAL A 67 6.62 -13.85 8.98
C VAL A 67 5.39 -13.47 9.81
N ILE A 68 5.52 -12.38 10.56
CA ILE A 68 4.49 -11.89 11.50
C ILE A 68 3.77 -10.72 10.84
N VAL A 69 2.50 -10.91 10.49
CA VAL A 69 1.63 -9.84 9.98
C VAL A 69 0.98 -9.11 11.14
N GLU A 70 1.28 -7.83 11.30
CA GLU A 70 0.82 -6.99 12.40
C GLU A 70 0.03 -5.79 11.88
N ASN A 71 -1.27 -5.72 12.18
CA ASN A 71 -2.12 -4.61 11.77
C ASN A 71 -1.94 -3.40 12.70
N ARG A 72 -1.62 -2.24 12.12
CA ARG A 72 -1.52 -0.93 12.80
C ARG A 72 -2.34 0.11 12.03
N PRO A 73 -3.66 0.05 12.12
CA PRO A 73 -4.54 0.95 11.37
C PRO A 73 -4.57 2.35 11.96
N GLY A 74 -5.05 3.31 11.17
CA GLY A 74 -5.37 4.66 11.57
C GLY A 74 -4.85 5.73 10.61
N ALA A 75 -5.59 6.85 10.51
CA ALA A 75 -5.30 7.97 9.63
C ALA A 75 -4.95 7.53 8.20
N SER A 76 -5.78 6.66 7.61
CA SER A 76 -5.59 6.09 6.25
C SER A 76 -4.20 5.51 6.00
N GLY A 77 -3.66 4.82 7.02
CA GLY A 77 -2.36 4.15 6.96
C GLY A 77 -1.18 4.96 7.46
N ASN A 78 -1.35 6.24 7.83
CA ASN A 78 -0.26 7.06 8.34
C ASN A 78 0.30 6.53 9.66
N ILE A 79 -0.55 6.03 10.58
CA ILE A 79 -0.10 5.49 11.87
C ILE A 79 0.78 4.26 11.67
N GLY A 80 0.35 3.30 10.85
CA GLY A 80 1.14 2.10 10.55
C GLY A 80 2.46 2.42 9.87
N THR A 81 2.47 3.37 8.94
CA THR A 81 3.70 3.86 8.29
C THR A 81 4.66 4.44 9.33
N GLN A 82 4.22 5.35 10.20
CA GLN A 82 5.07 5.94 11.24
C GLN A 82 5.65 4.89 12.21
N VAL A 83 4.84 3.86 12.57
CA VAL A 83 5.32 2.75 13.43
C VAL A 83 6.45 1.99 12.73
N ALA A 84 6.28 1.69 11.44
CA ALA A 84 7.30 0.97 10.67
C ALA A 84 8.60 1.78 10.51
N LEU A 85 8.49 3.09 10.24
CA LEU A 85 9.64 3.97 10.04
C LEU A 85 10.51 4.18 11.30
N ARG A 86 9.98 3.86 12.49
CA ARG A 86 10.74 3.89 13.75
C ARG A 86 11.52 2.59 14.03
N ALA A 87 11.34 1.57 13.21
CA ALA A 87 12.03 0.30 13.38
C ALA A 87 13.50 0.39 12.93
N ASN A 88 14.33 -0.52 13.46
CA ASN A 88 15.71 -0.65 13.00
C ASN A 88 15.74 -0.95 11.50
N PRO A 89 16.57 -0.24 10.71
CA PRO A 89 16.64 -0.41 9.27
C PRO A 89 17.50 -1.62 8.86
N ASP A 90 17.24 -2.78 9.48
CA ASP A 90 17.93 -4.05 9.20
C ASP A 90 17.16 -4.98 8.24
N GLY A 91 15.99 -4.55 7.77
CA GLY A 91 15.10 -5.30 6.89
C GLY A 91 14.14 -6.25 7.59
N HIS A 92 14.25 -6.51 8.91
CA HIS A 92 13.35 -7.39 9.64
C HIS A 92 12.03 -6.73 10.06
N THR A 93 11.85 -5.45 9.75
CA THR A 93 10.55 -4.78 9.80
C THR A 93 10.31 -4.14 8.44
N LEU A 94 9.31 -4.65 7.74
CA LEU A 94 8.77 -4.13 6.50
C LEU A 94 7.37 -3.59 6.76
N PHE A 95 6.81 -2.82 5.83
CA PHE A 95 5.42 -2.43 5.96
C PHE A 95 4.70 -2.49 4.63
N MET A 96 3.41 -2.75 4.71
CA MET A 96 2.50 -2.75 3.59
C MET A 96 1.47 -1.64 3.75
N ASN A 97 1.34 -0.86 2.68
CA ASN A 97 0.36 0.20 2.58
C ASN A 97 -0.33 0.12 1.20
N SER A 98 -1.42 0.86 1.04
CA SER A 98 -2.10 1.04 -0.24
C SER A 98 -1.65 2.32 -0.93
N SER A 99 -2.22 2.61 -2.10
CA SER A 99 -2.10 3.89 -2.81
C SER A 99 -2.37 5.12 -1.93
N ALA A 100 -3.04 4.95 -0.78
CA ALA A 100 -3.23 6.02 0.20
C ALA A 100 -1.92 6.68 0.66
N ILE A 101 -0.79 5.95 0.67
CA ILE A 101 0.51 6.53 1.02
C ILE A 101 0.94 7.65 0.07
N ALA A 102 0.60 7.54 -1.23
CA ALA A 102 0.87 8.57 -2.23
C ALA A 102 -0.12 9.74 -2.14
N VAL A 103 -1.35 9.48 -1.71
CA VAL A 103 -2.39 10.50 -1.49
C VAL A 103 -2.08 11.34 -0.25
N ASN A 104 -1.74 10.67 0.84
CA ASN A 104 -1.67 11.27 2.17
C ASN A 104 -0.60 12.35 2.32
N VAL A 105 0.47 12.28 1.54
CA VAL A 105 1.52 13.33 1.54
C VAL A 105 1.04 14.67 0.98
N SER A 106 -0.08 14.68 0.26
CA SER A 106 -0.71 15.91 -0.26
C SER A 106 -2.01 16.25 0.45
N LEU A 107 -2.68 15.27 1.06
CA LEU A 107 -3.99 15.42 1.68
C LEU A 107 -3.91 15.84 3.15
N TYR A 108 -2.95 15.28 3.89
CA TYR A 108 -2.75 15.59 5.30
C TYR A 108 -1.72 16.70 5.47
N SER A 109 -2.02 17.69 6.28
CA SER A 109 -1.05 18.75 6.62
C SER A 109 0.18 18.20 7.35
N LYS A 110 0.01 17.12 8.13
CA LYS A 110 1.05 16.46 8.91
C LYS A 110 0.91 14.93 8.82
N PRO A 111 1.30 14.28 7.73
CA PRO A 111 1.23 12.82 7.61
C PRO A 111 2.19 12.10 8.58
N GLY A 112 3.19 12.82 9.14
CA GLY A 112 4.18 12.28 10.07
C GLY A 112 5.35 11.56 9.42
N TYR A 113 5.47 11.67 8.10
CA TYR A 113 6.58 11.16 7.28
C TYR A 113 6.66 11.92 5.96
N THR A 114 7.76 11.75 5.26
CA THR A 114 7.96 12.19 3.88
C THR A 114 8.32 11.00 2.99
N MET A 115 8.20 11.15 1.68
CA MET A 115 8.59 10.09 0.75
C MET A 115 10.10 9.77 0.78
N LYS A 116 10.94 10.64 1.37
CA LYS A 116 12.38 10.41 1.57
C LYS A 116 12.68 9.42 2.70
N ASP A 117 11.74 9.21 3.60
CA ASP A 117 11.88 8.30 4.75
C ASP A 117 11.58 6.84 4.36
N ILE A 118 11.14 6.62 3.11
CA ILE A 118 10.55 5.37 2.64
C ILE A 118 11.33 4.81 1.46
N ILE A 119 11.68 3.53 1.54
CA ILE A 119 12.22 2.78 0.40
C ILE A 119 11.05 2.00 -0.24
N PRO A 120 10.66 2.29 -1.49
CA PRO A 120 9.74 1.45 -2.24
C PRO A 120 10.44 0.15 -2.63
N VAL A 121 9.90 -0.99 -2.16
CA VAL A 121 10.49 -2.31 -2.40
C VAL A 121 9.83 -2.99 -3.58
N LEU A 122 8.50 -3.07 -3.58
CA LEU A 122 7.71 -3.72 -4.63
C LEU A 122 6.32 -3.10 -4.69
N GLN A 123 5.88 -2.69 -5.88
CA GLN A 123 4.45 -2.50 -6.12
C GLN A 123 3.80 -3.88 -6.20
N GLY A 124 2.98 -4.18 -5.22
CA GLY A 124 2.24 -5.43 -5.16
C GLY A 124 0.99 -5.41 -6.03
N PRO A 125 0.00 -6.28 -5.76
CA PRO A 125 -1.20 -6.39 -6.56
C PRO A 125 -2.01 -5.11 -6.64
N THR A 126 -2.71 -4.97 -7.76
CA THR A 126 -3.65 -3.88 -8.04
C THR A 126 -5.07 -4.41 -8.14
N THR A 127 -6.06 -3.58 -7.90
CA THR A 127 -7.48 -3.93 -8.05
C THR A 127 -8.29 -2.69 -8.41
N PRO A 128 -9.34 -2.80 -9.20
CA PRO A 128 -10.31 -1.73 -9.37
C PRO A 128 -10.93 -1.31 -8.05
N ASN A 129 -11.39 -0.08 -7.94
CA ASN A 129 -12.38 0.29 -6.95
C ASN A 129 -13.77 0.01 -7.52
N LEU A 130 -14.70 -0.40 -6.66
CA LEU A 130 -16.05 -0.78 -7.04
C LEU A 130 -17.04 0.17 -6.39
N ILE A 131 -17.86 0.80 -7.23
CA ILE A 131 -19.02 1.57 -6.80
C ILE A 131 -20.17 0.59 -6.62
N THR A 132 -20.76 0.58 -5.45
CA THR A 132 -21.89 -0.30 -5.11
C THR A 132 -23.02 0.51 -4.52
N VAL A 133 -24.24 -0.05 -4.58
CA VAL A 133 -25.39 0.49 -3.86
C VAL A 133 -26.11 -0.63 -3.11
N HIS A 134 -26.84 -0.26 -2.06
CA HIS A 134 -27.78 -1.17 -1.41
C HIS A 134 -28.89 -1.56 -2.42
N PRO A 135 -29.32 -2.83 -2.49
CA PRO A 135 -30.31 -3.29 -3.48
C PRO A 135 -31.66 -2.54 -3.44
N SER A 136 -32.03 -1.94 -2.30
CA SER A 136 -33.26 -1.14 -2.19
C SER A 136 -33.16 0.25 -2.86
N LEU A 137 -31.95 0.74 -3.15
CA LEU A 137 -31.79 2.02 -3.84
C LEU A 137 -32.26 1.87 -5.31
N PRO A 138 -33.17 2.73 -5.81
CA PRO A 138 -33.71 2.62 -7.17
C PRO A 138 -32.71 3.17 -8.22
N ALA A 139 -31.48 2.67 -8.22
CA ALA A 139 -30.43 2.95 -9.17
C ALA A 139 -29.77 1.63 -9.62
N LYS A 140 -29.78 1.33 -10.91
CA LYS A 140 -29.25 0.10 -11.51
C LYS A 140 -27.92 0.32 -12.24
N ASN A 141 -27.59 1.55 -12.54
CA ASN A 141 -26.38 1.97 -13.24
C ASN A 141 -25.93 3.35 -12.76
N LEU A 142 -24.76 3.81 -13.23
CA LEU A 142 -24.18 5.07 -12.79
C LEU A 142 -25.05 6.27 -13.15
N GLN A 143 -25.66 6.27 -14.34
CA GLN A 143 -26.51 7.40 -14.78
C GLN A 143 -27.77 7.53 -13.89
N GLU A 144 -28.40 6.42 -13.54
CA GLU A 144 -29.54 6.44 -12.63
C GLU A 144 -29.13 6.90 -11.21
N LEU A 145 -27.96 6.47 -10.72
CA LEU A 145 -27.41 6.93 -9.44
C LEU A 145 -27.20 8.44 -9.44
N LEU A 146 -26.57 8.98 -10.49
CA LEU A 146 -26.33 10.41 -10.61
C LEU A 146 -27.64 11.21 -10.79
N ALA A 147 -28.61 10.68 -11.52
CA ALA A 147 -29.93 11.29 -11.65
C ALA A 147 -30.68 11.33 -10.32
N LEU A 148 -30.55 10.27 -9.51
CA LEU A 148 -31.14 10.20 -8.18
C LEU A 148 -30.48 11.20 -7.22
N ALA A 149 -29.16 11.33 -7.26
CA ALA A 149 -28.41 12.28 -6.45
C ALA A 149 -28.77 13.76 -6.72
N LYS A 150 -29.24 14.07 -7.93
CA LYS A 150 -29.76 15.40 -8.27
C LYS A 150 -31.14 15.69 -7.68
N LYS A 151 -31.89 14.64 -7.32
CA LYS A 151 -33.29 14.77 -6.86
C LYS A 151 -33.42 14.68 -5.35
N GLN A 152 -32.49 14.01 -4.65
CA GLN A 152 -32.52 13.84 -3.21
C GLN A 152 -31.13 13.74 -2.63
N PRO A 153 -30.91 14.13 -1.37
CA PRO A 153 -29.65 13.95 -0.68
C PRO A 153 -29.28 12.47 -0.60
N LEU A 154 -28.02 12.17 -0.94
CA LEU A 154 -27.43 10.84 -0.78
C LEU A 154 -26.15 10.93 0.03
N SER A 155 -25.75 9.80 0.62
CA SER A 155 -24.42 9.64 1.22
C SER A 155 -23.72 8.42 0.62
N TYR A 156 -22.39 8.45 0.63
CA TYR A 156 -21.58 7.30 0.25
C TYR A 156 -20.54 6.97 1.31
N GLY A 157 -20.35 5.67 1.53
CA GLY A 157 -19.28 5.15 2.37
C GLY A 157 -18.03 4.88 1.54
N SER A 158 -16.85 5.25 2.03
CA SER A 158 -15.58 4.88 1.42
C SER A 158 -14.68 4.08 2.36
N SER A 159 -13.57 3.56 1.82
CA SER A 159 -12.55 2.86 2.61
C SER A 159 -11.73 3.77 3.54
N GLY A 160 -12.16 5.01 3.72
CA GLY A 160 -11.53 6.03 4.58
C GLY A 160 -11.10 7.26 3.79
N THR A 161 -11.09 8.41 4.48
CA THR A 161 -10.64 9.67 3.89
C THR A 161 -9.18 9.57 3.45
N GLY A 162 -8.87 9.90 2.19
CA GLY A 162 -7.52 9.80 1.63
C GLY A 162 -7.18 8.45 1.01
N THR A 163 -8.13 7.53 0.92
CA THR A 163 -7.99 6.34 0.09
C THR A 163 -8.42 6.63 -1.36
N THR A 164 -7.94 5.84 -2.33
CA THR A 164 -8.38 6.00 -3.73
C THR A 164 -9.89 5.84 -3.89
N PRO A 165 -10.60 4.89 -3.23
CA PRO A 165 -12.06 4.85 -3.26
C PRO A 165 -12.76 6.15 -2.83
N HIS A 166 -12.16 6.94 -1.93
CA HIS A 166 -12.68 8.25 -1.56
C HIS A 166 -12.41 9.28 -2.66
N LEU A 167 -11.15 9.39 -3.12
CA LEU A 167 -10.78 10.41 -4.11
C LEU A 167 -11.47 10.19 -5.46
N ASP A 168 -11.68 8.94 -5.87
CA ASP A 168 -12.44 8.59 -7.07
C ASP A 168 -13.85 9.15 -7.02
N MET A 169 -14.51 9.05 -5.86
CA MET A 169 -15.87 9.57 -5.69
C MET A 169 -15.89 11.10 -5.63
N GLU A 170 -14.91 11.72 -4.96
CA GLU A 170 -14.79 13.18 -4.96
C GLU A 170 -14.59 13.72 -6.40
N LEU A 171 -13.70 13.07 -7.16
CA LEU A 171 -13.49 13.41 -8.57
C LEU A 171 -14.76 13.18 -9.40
N LEU A 172 -15.36 11.99 -9.31
CA LEU A 172 -16.53 11.61 -10.09
C LEU A 172 -17.73 12.47 -9.76
N PHE A 173 -18.09 12.58 -8.49
CA PHE A 173 -19.33 13.24 -8.07
C PHE A 173 -19.21 14.76 -8.13
N LYS A 174 -18.21 15.33 -7.44
CA LYS A 174 -18.10 16.78 -7.32
C LYS A 174 -17.56 17.44 -8.59
N THR A 175 -16.48 16.86 -9.18
CA THR A 175 -15.79 17.52 -10.30
C THR A 175 -16.44 17.20 -11.63
N LEU A 176 -16.66 15.92 -11.93
CA LEU A 176 -17.10 15.49 -13.26
C LEU A 176 -18.62 15.51 -13.41
N ALA A 177 -19.37 14.92 -12.49
CA ALA A 177 -20.82 14.82 -12.57
C ALA A 177 -21.54 16.02 -11.95
N LYS A 178 -20.85 16.84 -11.14
CA LYS A 178 -21.37 18.03 -10.43
C LYS A 178 -22.63 17.68 -9.62
N VAL A 179 -22.55 16.61 -8.84
CA VAL A 179 -23.56 16.18 -7.87
C VAL A 179 -22.95 16.18 -6.47
N ASP A 180 -23.76 16.58 -5.50
CA ASP A 180 -23.36 16.56 -4.10
C ASP A 180 -23.87 15.29 -3.43
N ILE A 181 -22.92 14.40 -3.06
CA ILE A 181 -23.18 13.18 -2.29
C ILE A 181 -22.26 13.20 -1.08
N THR A 182 -22.84 13.19 0.11
CA THR A 182 -22.10 13.35 1.37
C THR A 182 -21.18 12.17 1.63
N HIS A 183 -19.89 12.42 1.85
CA HIS A 183 -18.91 11.37 2.20
C HIS A 183 -19.03 10.96 3.67
N VAL A 184 -19.05 9.63 3.91
CA VAL A 184 -18.97 9.01 5.22
C VAL A 184 -17.78 8.06 5.26
N PRO A 185 -16.70 8.39 5.99
CA PRO A 185 -15.51 7.55 6.03
C PRO A 185 -15.74 6.31 6.91
N TYR A 186 -15.36 5.13 6.38
CA TYR A 186 -15.31 3.86 7.09
C TYR A 186 -13.89 3.27 7.04
N SER A 187 -13.69 2.09 7.59
CA SER A 187 -12.54 1.26 7.25
C SER A 187 -12.84 0.43 5.98
N PRO A 188 -11.83 -0.10 5.26
CA PRO A 188 -12.05 -0.85 4.02
C PRO A 188 -13.07 -1.99 4.12
N ALA A 189 -13.00 -2.81 5.17
CA ALA A 189 -13.95 -3.90 5.39
C ALA A 189 -15.33 -3.38 5.84
N ALA A 190 -15.37 -2.33 6.66
CA ALA A 190 -16.61 -1.76 7.17
C ALA A 190 -17.40 -1.00 6.09
N ALA A 191 -16.74 -0.40 5.09
CA ALA A 191 -17.41 0.32 4.01
C ALA A 191 -18.43 -0.56 3.25
N ALA A 192 -18.01 -1.78 2.83
CA ALA A 192 -18.91 -2.72 2.16
C ALA A 192 -20.06 -3.16 3.10
N SER A 193 -19.75 -3.46 4.37
CA SER A 193 -20.74 -3.88 5.35
C SER A 193 -21.76 -2.79 5.68
N ALA A 194 -21.35 -1.51 5.70
CA ALA A 194 -22.23 -0.38 5.94
C ALA A 194 -23.29 -0.24 4.82
N VAL A 195 -22.91 -0.49 3.56
CA VAL A 195 -23.85 -0.51 2.43
C VAL A 195 -24.79 -1.73 2.52
N VAL A 196 -24.24 -2.90 2.86
CA VAL A 196 -25.04 -4.13 3.08
C VAL A 196 -26.08 -3.92 4.17
N GLY A 197 -25.73 -3.22 5.25
CA GLY A 197 -26.62 -2.86 6.36
C GLY A 197 -27.49 -1.62 6.10
N ASN A 198 -27.44 -1.05 4.88
CA ASN A 198 -28.14 0.19 4.50
C ASN A 198 -27.91 1.38 5.45
N GLN A 199 -26.74 1.42 6.08
CA GLN A 199 -26.31 2.57 6.89
C GLN A 199 -25.96 3.77 6.00
N VAL A 200 -25.42 3.48 4.81
CA VAL A 200 -25.26 4.40 3.69
C VAL A 200 -25.74 3.72 2.42
N PRO A 201 -26.45 4.44 1.53
CA PRO A 201 -27.06 3.81 0.34
C PRO A 201 -26.04 3.49 -0.76
N VAL A 202 -24.91 4.17 -0.79
CA VAL A 202 -23.86 4.07 -1.82
C VAL A 202 -22.54 3.71 -1.16
N GLY A 203 -21.68 2.95 -1.82
CA GLY A 203 -20.34 2.63 -1.34
C GLY A 203 -19.30 2.67 -2.44
N SER A 204 -18.08 3.00 -2.05
CA SER A 204 -16.88 2.87 -2.87
C SER A 204 -15.78 2.20 -2.05
N THR A 205 -15.28 1.06 -2.52
CA THR A 205 -14.19 0.33 -1.89
C THR A 205 -13.39 -0.44 -2.94
N SER A 206 -12.15 -0.82 -2.64
CA SER A 206 -11.46 -1.80 -3.48
C SER A 206 -12.26 -3.10 -3.58
N MET A 207 -12.15 -3.82 -4.69
CA MET A 207 -13.03 -4.97 -4.96
C MET A 207 -13.00 -6.10 -3.93
N PRO A 208 -11.85 -6.52 -3.35
CA PRO A 208 -11.79 -7.71 -2.49
C PRO A 208 -12.83 -7.77 -1.36
N PRO A 209 -13.06 -6.75 -0.53
CA PRO A 209 -14.07 -6.80 0.52
C PRO A 209 -15.53 -6.75 0.02
N ALA A 210 -15.77 -6.27 -1.22
CA ALA A 210 -17.12 -6.12 -1.76
C ALA A 210 -17.56 -7.32 -2.62
N VAL A 211 -16.65 -7.98 -3.31
CA VAL A 211 -16.95 -9.09 -4.25
C VAL A 211 -17.83 -10.18 -3.64
N PRO A 212 -17.58 -10.69 -2.42
CA PRO A 212 -18.47 -11.71 -1.83
C PRO A 212 -19.92 -11.24 -1.67
N PHE A 213 -20.14 -9.98 -1.31
CA PHE A 213 -21.48 -9.41 -1.14
C PHE A 213 -22.18 -9.16 -2.49
N VAL A 214 -21.43 -8.83 -3.53
CA VAL A 214 -21.97 -8.71 -4.89
C VAL A 214 -22.39 -10.08 -5.41
N LYS A 215 -21.54 -11.11 -5.28
CA LYS A 215 -21.82 -12.47 -5.75
C LYS A 215 -23.05 -13.12 -5.08
N ASN A 216 -23.36 -12.73 -3.84
CA ASN A 216 -24.53 -13.22 -3.12
C ASN A 216 -25.74 -12.26 -3.17
N GLY A 217 -25.69 -11.22 -4.02
CA GLY A 217 -26.81 -10.29 -4.27
C GLY A 217 -27.09 -9.29 -3.13
N ARG A 218 -26.21 -9.22 -2.11
CA ARG A 218 -26.39 -8.28 -0.99
C ARG A 218 -25.90 -6.85 -1.32
N LEU A 219 -25.10 -6.70 -2.36
CA LEU A 219 -24.73 -5.41 -2.96
C LEU A 219 -25.03 -5.44 -4.44
N ARG A 220 -25.55 -4.32 -4.96
CA ARG A 220 -25.65 -4.12 -6.41
C ARG A 220 -24.40 -3.36 -6.88
N PRO A 221 -23.58 -3.94 -7.78
CA PRO A 221 -22.45 -3.23 -8.38
C PRO A 221 -22.98 -2.23 -9.42
N ILE A 222 -22.36 -1.06 -9.48
CA ILE A 222 -22.72 0.03 -10.39
C ILE A 222 -21.66 0.25 -11.46
N ALA A 223 -20.39 0.39 -11.05
CA ALA A 223 -19.26 0.58 -11.96
C ALA A 223 -17.93 0.26 -11.28
N VAL A 224 -16.91 -0.08 -12.08
CA VAL A 224 -15.51 -0.15 -11.68
C VAL A 224 -14.75 1.10 -12.14
N THR A 225 -13.71 1.48 -11.39
CA THR A 225 -12.97 2.73 -11.64
C THR A 225 -11.86 2.60 -12.69
N THR A 226 -11.46 1.39 -13.04
CA THR A 226 -10.45 1.13 -14.09
C THR A 226 -10.99 1.43 -15.48
N ALA A 227 -10.09 1.72 -16.43
CA ALA A 227 -10.45 1.95 -17.83
C ALA A 227 -11.18 0.76 -18.49
N LYS A 228 -10.94 -0.46 -17.99
CA LYS A 228 -11.56 -1.71 -18.47
C LYS A 228 -12.32 -2.38 -17.33
N ARG A 229 -13.32 -3.19 -17.69
CA ARG A 229 -14.07 -4.03 -16.75
C ARG A 229 -13.16 -5.05 -16.07
N SER A 230 -13.55 -5.47 -14.87
CA SER A 230 -12.87 -6.56 -14.17
C SER A 230 -13.30 -7.92 -14.68
N ALA A 231 -12.36 -8.85 -14.85
CA ALA A 231 -12.69 -10.24 -15.21
C ALA A 231 -13.52 -10.97 -14.14
N VAL A 232 -13.45 -10.53 -12.88
CA VAL A 232 -14.23 -11.12 -11.77
C VAL A 232 -15.70 -10.69 -11.79
N LEU A 233 -16.00 -9.52 -12.37
CA LEU A 233 -17.34 -8.96 -12.53
C LEU A 233 -17.50 -8.39 -13.96
N PRO A 234 -17.52 -9.24 -15.00
CA PRO A 234 -17.44 -8.81 -16.41
C PRO A 234 -18.66 -8.00 -16.87
N ASP A 235 -19.81 -8.19 -16.20
CA ASP A 235 -21.04 -7.46 -16.52
C ASP A 235 -21.09 -6.05 -15.92
N VAL A 236 -20.16 -5.72 -15.00
CA VAL A 236 -20.09 -4.40 -14.36
C VAL A 236 -19.31 -3.44 -15.26
N PRO A 237 -19.92 -2.35 -15.74
CA PRO A 237 -19.25 -1.43 -16.64
C PRO A 237 -18.15 -0.64 -15.93
N ALA A 238 -17.20 -0.11 -16.71
CA ALA A 238 -16.28 0.89 -16.23
C ALA A 238 -16.96 2.26 -16.12
N VAL A 239 -16.47 3.12 -15.21
CA VAL A 239 -16.90 4.54 -15.14
C VAL A 239 -16.66 5.22 -16.50
N ALA A 240 -15.55 4.90 -17.17
CA ALA A 240 -15.22 5.40 -18.51
C ALA A 240 -16.29 5.03 -19.56
N GLU A 241 -16.86 3.82 -19.49
CA GLU A 241 -17.96 3.36 -20.36
C GLU A 241 -19.30 4.03 -19.99
N SER A 242 -19.40 4.55 -18.78
CA SER A 242 -20.62 5.15 -18.23
C SER A 242 -20.69 6.67 -18.37
N GLY A 243 -20.07 7.23 -19.42
CA GLY A 243 -20.16 8.65 -19.76
C GLY A 243 -19.03 9.54 -19.23
N PHE A 244 -17.95 8.94 -18.67
CA PHE A 244 -16.78 9.66 -18.17
C PHE A 244 -15.51 9.14 -18.84
N PRO A 245 -15.33 9.33 -20.15
CA PRO A 245 -14.18 8.81 -20.89
C PRO A 245 -12.87 9.31 -20.28
N GLY A 246 -11.87 8.43 -20.19
CA GLY A 246 -10.59 8.73 -19.57
C GLY A 246 -10.55 8.58 -18.04
N PHE A 247 -11.66 8.23 -17.40
CA PHE A 247 -11.62 7.84 -15.99
C PHE A 247 -10.89 6.50 -15.85
N ASP A 248 -9.75 6.53 -15.16
CA ASP A 248 -8.92 5.34 -14.92
C ASP A 248 -8.16 5.51 -13.61
N ASP A 249 -8.62 4.81 -12.59
CA ASP A 249 -7.90 4.72 -11.32
C ASP A 249 -8.08 3.34 -10.67
N TYR A 250 -7.14 2.98 -9.81
CA TYR A 250 -7.10 1.69 -9.13
C TYR A 250 -6.39 1.79 -7.79
N THR A 251 -6.71 0.87 -6.90
CA THR A 251 -5.95 0.71 -5.66
C THR A 251 -4.83 -0.30 -5.86
N TRP A 252 -3.62 0.02 -5.36
CA TRP A 252 -2.51 -0.92 -5.29
C TRP A 252 -2.08 -1.14 -3.84
N PHE A 253 -1.48 -2.32 -3.57
CA PHE A 253 -1.03 -2.73 -2.24
C PHE A 253 0.43 -3.10 -2.32
N SER A 254 1.29 -2.35 -1.67
CA SER A 254 2.74 -2.40 -1.91
C SER A 254 3.52 -2.59 -0.62
N VAL A 255 4.71 -3.16 -0.76
CA VAL A 255 5.66 -3.33 0.32
C VAL A 255 6.74 -2.27 0.25
N PHE A 256 7.07 -1.77 1.43
CA PHE A 256 8.06 -0.72 1.66
C PHE A 256 8.99 -1.10 2.80
N ALA A 257 10.13 -0.43 2.86
CA ALA A 257 11.06 -0.52 3.96
C ALA A 257 11.39 0.89 4.49
N PRO A 258 11.80 1.03 5.77
CA PRO A 258 12.38 2.26 6.28
C PRO A 258 13.66 2.64 5.53
N VAL A 259 13.92 3.94 5.39
CA VAL A 259 15.21 4.43 4.87
C VAL A 259 16.37 3.88 5.71
N GLY A 260 17.48 3.52 5.06
CA GLY A 260 18.66 2.93 5.70
C GLY A 260 18.74 1.40 5.60
N VAL A 261 17.68 0.70 5.17
CA VAL A 261 17.76 -0.75 4.90
C VAL A 261 18.77 -0.99 3.76
N PRO A 262 19.73 -1.95 3.92
CA PRO A 262 20.76 -2.20 2.91
C PRO A 262 20.16 -2.60 1.55
N ALA A 263 20.72 -2.08 0.46
CA ALA A 263 20.23 -2.32 -0.90
C ALA A 263 20.15 -3.82 -1.26
N GLY A 264 21.09 -4.63 -0.77
CA GLY A 264 21.07 -6.09 -0.96
C GLY A 264 19.85 -6.75 -0.32
N VAL A 265 19.44 -6.30 0.87
CA VAL A 265 18.23 -6.76 1.56
C VAL A 265 16.98 -6.32 0.80
N VAL A 266 16.91 -5.05 0.35
CA VAL A 266 15.80 -4.54 -0.48
C VAL A 266 15.62 -5.38 -1.74
N SER A 267 16.72 -5.68 -2.45
CA SER A 267 16.70 -6.49 -3.65
C SER A 267 16.26 -7.94 -3.38
N GLN A 268 16.70 -8.53 -2.26
CA GLN A 268 16.28 -9.87 -1.86
C GLN A 268 14.79 -9.89 -1.52
N VAL A 269 14.31 -8.95 -0.70
CA VAL A 269 12.88 -8.83 -0.36
C VAL A 269 12.03 -8.67 -1.61
N ASN A 270 12.44 -7.83 -2.57
CA ASN A 270 11.73 -7.68 -3.84
C ASN A 270 11.59 -9.03 -4.59
N ARG A 271 12.69 -9.79 -4.76
CA ARG A 271 12.67 -11.09 -5.43
C ARG A 271 11.77 -12.08 -4.70
N ASP A 272 11.89 -12.17 -3.38
CA ASP A 272 11.19 -13.18 -2.57
C ASP A 272 9.69 -12.88 -2.50
N PHE A 273 9.28 -11.60 -2.36
CA PHE A 273 7.88 -11.17 -2.48
C PHE A 273 7.31 -11.44 -3.87
N THR A 274 8.09 -11.17 -4.92
CA THR A 274 7.69 -11.48 -6.30
C THR A 274 7.44 -12.98 -6.47
N ALA A 275 8.35 -13.82 -6.00
CA ALA A 275 8.19 -15.27 -6.04
C ALA A 275 6.96 -15.75 -5.24
N ALA A 276 6.72 -15.17 -4.06
CA ALA A 276 5.56 -15.48 -3.24
C ALA A 276 4.25 -15.13 -3.95
N LEU A 277 4.14 -13.94 -4.55
CA LEU A 277 2.96 -13.48 -5.30
C LEU A 277 2.72 -14.29 -6.59
N GLN A 278 3.78 -14.82 -7.22
CA GLN A 278 3.70 -15.64 -8.42
C GLN A 278 3.45 -17.13 -8.14
N SER A 279 3.46 -17.58 -6.88
CA SER A 279 3.14 -18.97 -6.56
C SER A 279 1.72 -19.33 -7.01
N PRO A 280 1.46 -20.56 -7.48
CA PRO A 280 0.12 -20.94 -7.96
C PRO A 280 -1.00 -20.64 -6.97
N GLN A 281 -0.80 -21.03 -5.70
CA GLN A 281 -1.79 -20.80 -4.63
C GLN A 281 -2.08 -19.31 -4.39
N ALA A 282 -1.03 -18.46 -4.41
CA ALA A 282 -1.21 -17.02 -4.24
C ALA A 282 -1.93 -16.41 -5.44
N ARG A 283 -1.54 -16.78 -6.67
CA ARG A 283 -2.18 -16.30 -7.90
C ARG A 283 -3.67 -16.61 -7.95
N ASP A 284 -4.05 -17.88 -7.68
CA ASP A 284 -5.46 -18.30 -7.71
C ASP A 284 -6.28 -17.55 -6.65
N ARG A 285 -5.74 -17.42 -5.43
CA ARG A 285 -6.41 -16.71 -4.33
C ARG A 285 -6.59 -15.23 -4.60
N LEU A 286 -5.57 -14.59 -5.18
CA LEU A 286 -5.61 -13.15 -5.53
C LEU A 286 -6.53 -12.90 -6.73
N ALA A 287 -6.46 -13.73 -7.78
CA ALA A 287 -7.30 -13.61 -8.96
C ALA A 287 -8.80 -13.72 -8.63
N ALA A 288 -9.19 -14.64 -7.74
CA ALA A 288 -10.57 -14.78 -7.28
C ALA A 288 -11.15 -13.51 -6.63
N LEU A 289 -10.27 -12.62 -6.18
CA LEU A 289 -10.60 -11.34 -5.54
C LEU A 289 -10.36 -10.11 -6.43
N SER A 290 -10.06 -10.33 -7.73
CA SER A 290 -9.68 -9.24 -8.66
C SER A 290 -8.43 -8.49 -8.24
N LEU A 291 -7.45 -9.21 -7.72
CA LEU A 291 -6.12 -8.71 -7.40
C LEU A 291 -5.15 -9.20 -8.47
N GLU A 292 -4.65 -8.28 -9.29
CA GLU A 292 -3.74 -8.58 -10.40
C GLU A 292 -2.32 -8.12 -10.04
N PHE A 293 -1.33 -8.95 -10.32
CA PHE A 293 0.07 -8.65 -10.02
C PHE A 293 0.95 -8.73 -11.26
N THR A 294 1.74 -7.68 -11.47
CA THR A 294 2.81 -7.60 -12.46
C THR A 294 4.14 -7.38 -11.75
N PRO A 295 5.14 -8.26 -11.95
CA PRO A 295 6.47 -8.09 -11.38
C PRO A 295 7.10 -6.75 -11.73
N ASN A 296 7.81 -6.17 -10.79
CA ASN A 296 8.53 -4.91 -10.99
C ASN A 296 9.72 -4.82 -10.04
N THR A 297 10.71 -4.01 -10.41
CA THR A 297 11.88 -3.74 -9.61
C THR A 297 11.63 -2.57 -8.63
N PRO A 298 12.45 -2.41 -7.57
CA PRO A 298 12.39 -1.25 -6.70
C PRO A 298 12.52 0.08 -7.43
N ALA A 299 13.37 0.14 -8.48
CA ALA A 299 13.56 1.35 -9.29
C ALA A 299 12.33 1.69 -10.13
N GLU A 300 11.70 0.70 -10.76
CA GLU A 300 10.45 0.90 -11.51
C GLU A 300 9.32 1.34 -10.57
N PHE A 301 9.23 0.73 -9.39
CA PHE A 301 8.23 1.14 -8.40
C PHE A 301 8.50 2.56 -7.89
N ALA A 302 9.75 2.92 -7.61
CA ALA A 302 10.10 4.29 -7.20
C ALA A 302 9.67 5.34 -8.24
N LYS A 303 9.90 5.05 -9.53
CA LYS A 303 9.45 5.92 -10.63
C LYS A 303 7.93 6.06 -10.67
N ARG A 304 7.19 4.94 -10.56
CA ARG A 304 5.72 4.97 -10.53
C ARG A 304 5.19 5.70 -9.31
N LEU A 305 5.75 5.43 -8.12
CA LEU A 305 5.34 6.06 -6.87
C LEU A 305 5.47 7.59 -6.94
N LYS A 306 6.55 8.09 -7.55
CA LYS A 306 6.72 9.53 -7.77
C LYS A 306 5.60 10.09 -8.67
N ALA A 307 5.29 9.43 -9.77
CA ALA A 307 4.21 9.85 -10.67
C ALA A 307 2.82 9.80 -9.98
N GLU A 308 2.57 8.77 -9.16
CA GLU A 308 1.34 8.65 -8.37
C GLU A 308 1.20 9.78 -7.34
N VAL A 309 2.28 10.14 -6.65
CA VAL A 309 2.27 11.30 -5.72
C VAL A 309 1.90 12.59 -6.47
N GLU A 310 2.48 12.82 -7.65
CA GLU A 310 2.18 14.00 -8.48
C GLU A 310 0.72 13.98 -8.98
N LYS A 311 0.22 12.82 -9.45
CA LYS A 311 -1.18 12.62 -9.87
C LYS A 311 -2.15 12.95 -8.74
N TYR A 312 -1.96 12.34 -7.57
CA TYR A 312 -2.89 12.55 -6.45
C TYR A 312 -2.80 13.94 -5.85
N ALA A 313 -1.64 14.62 -5.89
CA ALA A 313 -1.55 16.03 -5.51
C ALA A 313 -2.47 16.91 -6.39
N GLN A 314 -2.55 16.62 -7.69
CA GLN A 314 -3.46 17.31 -8.60
C GLN A 314 -4.94 17.01 -8.29
N ILE A 315 -5.28 15.73 -8.06
CA ILE A 315 -6.65 15.32 -7.74
C ILE A 315 -7.10 15.96 -6.42
N VAL A 316 -6.27 15.93 -5.37
CA VAL A 316 -6.55 16.58 -4.07
C VAL A 316 -6.81 18.08 -4.26
N LYS A 317 -5.98 18.75 -5.07
CA LYS A 317 -6.16 20.17 -5.37
C LYS A 317 -7.48 20.45 -6.12
N GLN A 318 -7.82 19.63 -7.11
CA GLN A 318 -9.03 19.81 -7.94
C GLN A 318 -10.32 19.49 -7.20
N SER A 319 -10.32 18.43 -6.39
CA SER A 319 -11.50 18.02 -5.61
C SER A 319 -11.74 18.88 -4.37
N GLY A 320 -10.72 19.63 -3.92
CA GLY A 320 -10.78 20.37 -2.68
C GLY A 320 -10.81 19.50 -1.42
N ALA A 321 -10.51 18.20 -1.57
CA ALA A 321 -10.46 17.26 -0.45
C ALA A 321 -9.40 17.70 0.56
N ARG A 322 -9.75 17.69 1.85
CA ARG A 322 -8.85 18.03 2.97
C ARG A 322 -9.09 17.12 4.15
N VAL A 323 -8.03 16.90 4.90
CA VAL A 323 -8.07 16.30 6.24
C VAL A 323 -7.25 17.21 7.14
N ASP A 324 -7.91 17.83 8.08
CA ASP A 324 -7.29 18.74 9.07
C ASP A 324 -6.85 17.96 10.31
#